data_f641a69ab9916efd79922c9547af4009
#
_entry.id   f641a69ab9916efd79922c9547af4009
#
_cell.length_a   1.000
_cell.length_b   1.000
_cell.length_c   1.000
_cell.angle_alpha   90.00
_cell.angle_beta   90.00
_cell.angle_gamma   90.00
#
_symmetry.space_group_name_H-M   'P 1'
#
loop_
_entity.id
_entity.type
_entity.pdbx_description
1 polymer ?
#
loop_
_entity_poly.entity_id
_entity_poly.type
_entity_poly.pdbx_seq_one_letter_code
_entity_poly.pdbx_strand_id
1 'polypeptide(L)'
;MKKKWMSGALALLLAGTTVASMVPAFTVNAEGQDTATGTTYYVDSKSGSDSNDGTSESKAFKTLDKVNALNLEPGDTVLLKKGSVFEDQALQFTKEDSGTAEAPVKISTYGEGDRPQINTNGHGQWDLNYGTPLDNRNHKWKGKVSSSILIKDTEYIEIEGLELTNDRKSATDTEKNKAYNDAYAMDRTGVAGVAKDNGTVDHIVLNDLYIHDVTGNVYNKHMTNGGIYFIVETPTNEATTGIARYNDVQIKNCSLDKVNRWGIAVGYTYQWSQFTTGALSDATMAKYGSSNVVIENNYLNHVGGDAITCIWTDRWFNTMCQRTQLNRLIQ
;
A
#
# COMPACT_ATOMS: atom_id res chain seq x y z
N MET A 1 -24.83 61.08 43.19
CA MET A 1 -23.66 61.99 43.19
C MET A 1 -22.74 61.58 42.04
N LYS A 2 -22.66 62.48 41.06
CA LYS A 2 -21.81 62.31 39.85
C LYS A 2 -20.38 62.74 40.19
N LYS A 3 -19.36 62.03 39.81
CA LYS A 3 -18.03 62.57 39.65
C LYS A 3 -17.46 62.16 38.27
N LYS A 4 -17.36 63.19 37.44
CA LYS A 4 -16.55 63.23 36.23
C LYS A 4 -15.07 63.29 36.62
N TRP A 5 -14.19 62.62 35.90
CA TRP A 5 -12.79 62.98 35.80
C TRP A 5 -12.39 63.12 34.34
N MET A 6 -11.72 64.21 34.09
CA MET A 6 -11.34 64.75 32.79
C MET A 6 -10.03 64.14 32.29
N SER A 7 -9.94 64.03 31.00
CA SER A 7 -8.79 63.71 30.17
C SER A 7 -7.63 64.72 30.35
N GLY A 8 -6.41 64.20 30.38
CA GLY A 8 -5.18 64.95 30.16
C GLY A 8 -4.34 64.27 29.10
N ALA A 9 -4.32 64.81 27.89
CA ALA A 9 -3.41 64.42 26.83
C ALA A 9 -2.03 65.04 27.10
N LEU A 10 -1.01 64.23 27.14
CA LEU A 10 0.38 64.68 27.14
C LEU A 10 1.06 64.14 25.87
N ALA A 11 1.28 65.03 24.93
CA ALA A 11 2.03 64.74 23.70
C ALA A 11 3.55 64.83 24.04
N LEU A 12 4.28 63.76 23.88
CA LEU A 12 5.73 63.75 23.94
C LEU A 12 6.26 63.55 22.52
N LEU A 13 6.82 64.60 21.94
CA LEU A 13 7.62 64.54 20.70
C LEU A 13 8.98 63.90 21.05
N LEU A 14 9.27 62.73 20.51
CA LEU A 14 10.62 62.20 20.43
C LEU A 14 11.06 62.22 18.96
N ALA A 15 11.98 63.10 18.65
CA ALA A 15 12.74 63.07 17.41
C ALA A 15 13.73 61.88 17.51
N GLY A 16 13.47 60.81 16.77
CA GLY A 16 14.35 59.68 16.64
C GLY A 16 14.96 59.63 15.25
N THR A 17 16.24 59.80 15.17
CA THR A 17 17.06 59.62 13.98
C THR A 17 16.96 58.19 13.44
N THR A 18 16.44 58.04 12.23
CA THR A 18 16.42 56.77 11.53
C THR A 18 17.82 56.43 11.00
N VAL A 19 18.47 55.50 11.67
CA VAL A 19 19.65 54.84 11.11
C VAL A 19 19.11 53.77 10.16
N ALA A 20 19.20 54.00 8.85
CA ALA A 20 18.92 52.99 7.83
C ALA A 20 20.04 51.94 7.88
N SER A 21 19.77 50.82 8.56
CA SER A 21 20.59 49.61 8.40
C SER A 21 20.28 49.01 7.04
N MET A 22 21.20 49.13 6.08
CA MET A 22 21.19 48.34 4.85
C MET A 22 21.40 46.89 5.25
N VAL A 23 20.28 46.10 5.29
CA VAL A 23 20.32 44.66 5.24
C VAL A 23 20.54 44.33 3.77
N PRO A 24 21.59 43.58 3.41
CA PRO A 24 21.72 43.11 2.02
C PRO A 24 20.52 42.24 1.73
N ALA A 25 19.81 42.56 0.65
CA ALA A 25 18.76 41.71 0.11
C ALA A 25 19.43 40.41 -0.34
N PHE A 26 19.24 39.35 0.42
CA PHE A 26 19.45 38.00 -0.09
C PHE A 26 18.38 37.79 -1.17
N THR A 27 18.76 37.90 -2.42
CA THR A 27 18.02 37.32 -3.51
C THR A 27 18.10 35.80 -3.34
N VAL A 28 17.07 35.19 -2.73
CA VAL A 28 16.82 33.79 -2.89
C VAL A 28 16.46 33.63 -4.35
N ASN A 29 17.41 33.14 -5.17
CA ASN A 29 17.06 32.56 -6.42
C ASN A 29 16.17 31.35 -6.05
N ALA A 30 14.90 31.44 -6.30
CA ALA A 30 14.06 30.28 -6.45
C ALA A 30 14.63 29.55 -7.68
N GLU A 31 15.59 28.66 -7.46
CA GLU A 31 15.86 27.58 -8.40
C GLU A 31 14.51 26.90 -8.57
N GLY A 32 14.02 26.91 -9.82
CA GLY A 32 12.77 26.26 -10.14
C GLY A 32 12.87 24.83 -9.62
N GLN A 33 11.98 24.45 -8.69
CA GLN A 33 11.66 23.06 -8.51
C GLN A 33 11.19 22.59 -9.87
N ASP A 34 12.04 21.84 -10.56
CA ASP A 34 11.59 20.93 -11.60
C ASP A 34 10.57 20.02 -10.90
N THR A 35 9.30 20.36 -11.02
CA THR A 35 8.25 19.40 -10.72
C THR A 35 8.48 18.30 -11.73
N ALA A 36 8.98 17.15 -11.28
CA ALA A 36 9.15 15.98 -12.09
C ALA A 36 7.82 15.73 -12.78
N THR A 37 7.74 16.07 -14.05
CA THR A 37 6.58 15.78 -14.89
C THR A 37 6.72 14.32 -15.27
N GLY A 38 6.14 13.43 -14.46
CA GLY A 38 6.14 12.00 -14.72
C GLY A 38 5.50 11.65 -16.06
N THR A 39 5.83 10.51 -16.58
CA THR A 39 5.23 9.94 -17.79
C THR A 39 3.88 9.31 -17.47
N THR A 40 2.92 9.47 -18.38
CA THR A 40 1.65 8.73 -18.30
C THR A 40 1.68 7.56 -19.27
N TYR A 41 1.50 6.36 -18.73
CA TYR A 41 1.39 5.12 -19.50
C TYR A 41 -0.06 4.63 -19.53
N TYR A 42 -0.50 4.17 -20.69
CA TYR A 42 -1.85 3.67 -20.93
C TYR A 42 -1.83 2.18 -21.22
N VAL A 43 -2.80 1.45 -20.65
CA VAL A 43 -2.96 0.00 -20.85
C VAL A 43 -4.40 -0.31 -21.25
N ASP A 44 -4.59 -1.01 -22.36
CA ASP A 44 -5.90 -1.43 -22.88
C ASP A 44 -5.82 -2.89 -23.33
N SER A 45 -6.40 -3.81 -22.56
CA SER A 45 -6.34 -5.24 -22.86
C SER A 45 -7.03 -5.64 -24.17
N LYS A 46 -7.94 -4.80 -24.67
CA LYS A 46 -8.74 -5.08 -25.88
C LYS A 46 -8.08 -4.54 -27.15
N SER A 47 -7.64 -3.29 -27.11
CA SER A 47 -7.17 -2.56 -28.29
C SER A 47 -5.68 -2.19 -28.23
N GLY A 48 -5.02 -2.41 -27.11
CA GLY A 48 -3.60 -2.15 -26.93
C GLY A 48 -2.71 -3.14 -27.67
N SER A 49 -1.43 -2.84 -27.75
CA SER A 49 -0.39 -3.70 -28.32
C SER A 49 0.91 -3.53 -27.54
N ASP A 50 1.56 -4.67 -27.24
CA ASP A 50 2.85 -4.64 -26.51
C ASP A 50 4.04 -4.22 -27.38
N SER A 51 3.81 -3.94 -28.66
CA SER A 51 4.76 -3.26 -29.53
C SER A 51 4.70 -1.72 -29.41
N ASN A 52 3.70 -1.18 -28.73
CA ASN A 52 3.53 0.25 -28.49
C ASN A 52 4.47 0.74 -27.38
N ASP A 53 4.59 2.06 -27.27
CA ASP A 53 5.34 2.73 -26.20
C ASP A 53 4.53 3.04 -24.94
N GLY A 54 3.21 2.87 -24.99
CA GLY A 54 2.28 3.09 -23.88
C GLY A 54 1.99 4.57 -23.58
N THR A 55 2.59 5.55 -24.26
CA THR A 55 2.57 6.97 -23.85
C THR A 55 1.34 7.76 -24.31
N SER A 56 0.38 7.11 -24.96
CA SER A 56 -0.91 7.68 -25.31
C SER A 56 -2.01 6.61 -25.38
N GLU A 57 -3.28 7.01 -25.31
CA GLU A 57 -4.41 6.07 -25.44
C GLU A 57 -4.38 5.26 -26.76
N SER A 58 -3.97 5.90 -27.87
CA SER A 58 -3.86 5.24 -29.18
C SER A 58 -2.66 4.30 -29.30
N LYS A 59 -1.71 4.40 -28.38
CA LYS A 59 -0.52 3.57 -28.31
C LYS A 59 -0.42 2.83 -26.98
N ALA A 60 -1.56 2.48 -26.39
CA ALA A 60 -1.63 1.76 -25.14
C ALA A 60 -0.91 0.39 -25.24
N PHE A 61 -0.32 -0.04 -24.15
CA PHE A 61 0.12 -1.42 -23.93
C PHE A 61 -1.09 -2.35 -23.92
N LYS A 62 -0.87 -3.62 -24.19
CA LYS A 62 -1.94 -4.64 -24.12
C LYS A 62 -1.93 -5.40 -22.79
N THR A 63 -0.77 -5.67 -22.26
CA THR A 63 -0.61 -6.52 -21.08
C THR A 63 0.02 -5.79 -19.90
N LEU A 64 -0.24 -6.32 -18.69
CA LEU A 64 0.40 -5.83 -17.46
C LEU A 64 1.89 -6.19 -17.40
N ASP A 65 2.35 -7.20 -18.16
CA ASP A 65 3.77 -7.53 -18.27
C ASP A 65 4.60 -6.37 -18.81
N LYS A 66 3.99 -5.53 -19.66
CA LYS A 66 4.67 -4.32 -20.14
C LYS A 66 4.83 -3.29 -19.04
N VAL A 67 3.86 -3.18 -18.14
CA VAL A 67 3.96 -2.31 -16.95
C VAL A 67 5.02 -2.86 -16.00
N ASN A 68 5.00 -4.15 -15.73
CA ASN A 68 5.99 -4.82 -14.85
C ASN A 68 7.43 -4.73 -15.39
N ALA A 69 7.61 -4.45 -16.67
CA ALA A 69 8.93 -4.28 -17.30
C ALA A 69 9.41 -2.82 -17.32
N LEU A 70 8.58 -1.87 -16.86
CA LEU A 70 9.01 -0.48 -16.69
C LEU A 70 9.81 -0.36 -15.38
N ASN A 71 10.67 0.65 -15.31
CA ASN A 71 11.11 1.24 -14.05
C ASN A 71 10.37 2.57 -13.95
N LEU A 72 9.34 2.61 -13.10
CA LEU A 72 8.55 3.82 -12.93
C LEU A 72 9.35 4.85 -12.15
N GLU A 73 9.35 6.08 -12.65
CA GLU A 73 10.03 7.21 -12.04
C GLU A 73 9.06 8.06 -11.19
N PRO A 74 9.56 8.89 -10.26
CA PRO A 74 8.70 9.77 -9.48
C PRO A 74 7.75 10.62 -10.35
N GLY A 75 6.45 10.55 -10.05
CA GLY A 75 5.39 11.25 -10.79
C GLY A 75 4.80 10.47 -11.97
N ASP A 76 5.34 9.30 -12.30
CA ASP A 76 4.77 8.46 -13.35
C ASP A 76 3.36 7.99 -12.98
N THR A 77 2.52 7.85 -13.99
CA THR A 77 1.15 7.40 -13.84
C THR A 77 0.87 6.28 -14.83
N VAL A 78 0.34 5.16 -14.34
CA VAL A 78 -0.17 4.07 -15.17
C VAL A 78 -1.68 4.08 -15.16
N LEU A 79 -2.31 4.21 -16.31
CA LEU A 79 -3.75 4.25 -16.47
C LEU A 79 -4.25 2.99 -17.17
N LEU A 80 -5.08 2.20 -16.47
CA LEU A 80 -5.74 1.04 -17.02
C LEU A 80 -7.11 1.44 -17.58
N LYS A 81 -7.42 1.02 -18.80
CA LYS A 81 -8.67 1.38 -19.45
C LYS A 81 -9.85 0.69 -18.78
N LYS A 82 -10.88 1.44 -18.45
CA LYS A 82 -12.15 0.90 -17.97
C LYS A 82 -12.74 -0.08 -18.98
N GLY A 83 -13.32 -1.18 -18.48
CA GLY A 83 -13.81 -2.30 -19.28
C GLY A 83 -12.72 -3.26 -19.78
N SER A 84 -11.43 -3.03 -19.45
CA SER A 84 -10.37 -4.02 -19.69
C SER A 84 -10.48 -5.18 -18.71
N VAL A 85 -10.09 -6.37 -19.18
CA VAL A 85 -9.92 -7.56 -18.35
C VAL A 85 -8.53 -8.13 -18.65
N PHE A 86 -7.75 -8.35 -17.59
CA PHE A 86 -6.40 -8.90 -17.66
C PHE A 86 -6.40 -10.29 -17.03
N GLU A 87 -6.55 -11.32 -17.87
CA GLU A 87 -6.58 -12.71 -17.44
C GLU A 87 -5.18 -13.27 -17.22
N ASP A 88 -4.99 -14.02 -16.13
CA ASP A 88 -3.76 -14.69 -15.76
C ASP A 88 -2.57 -13.73 -15.59
N GLN A 89 -2.86 -12.49 -15.19
CA GLN A 89 -1.88 -11.41 -15.05
C GLN A 89 -1.90 -10.83 -13.65
N ALA A 90 -0.84 -10.08 -13.31
CA ALA A 90 -0.69 -9.37 -12.06
C ALA A 90 0.19 -8.12 -12.25
N LEU A 91 0.07 -7.15 -11.35
CA LEU A 91 1.01 -6.03 -11.22
C LEU A 91 2.05 -6.35 -10.15
N GLN A 92 3.31 -6.09 -10.43
CA GLN A 92 4.43 -6.34 -9.52
C GLN A 92 5.35 -5.13 -9.47
N PHE A 93 5.35 -4.42 -8.35
CA PHE A 93 6.17 -3.25 -8.11
C PHE A 93 7.33 -3.59 -7.17
N THR A 94 8.47 -3.01 -7.43
CA THR A 94 9.71 -3.14 -6.67
C THR A 94 10.15 -1.78 -6.14
N LYS A 95 11.22 -1.72 -5.36
CA LYS A 95 11.77 -0.45 -4.89
C LYS A 95 12.19 0.51 -6.01
N GLU A 96 12.46 -0.04 -7.20
CA GLU A 96 12.84 0.76 -8.38
C GLU A 96 11.65 1.52 -8.98
N ASP A 97 10.42 1.19 -8.56
CA ASP A 97 9.18 1.84 -8.96
C ASP A 97 8.67 2.85 -7.92
N SER A 98 9.55 3.32 -7.05
CA SER A 98 9.17 4.25 -5.98
C SER A 98 9.05 5.68 -6.48
N GLY A 99 8.01 6.37 -5.97
CA GLY A 99 7.87 7.80 -6.14
C GLY A 99 8.65 8.60 -5.10
N THR A 100 8.24 9.85 -4.91
CA THR A 100 8.65 10.73 -3.80
C THR A 100 7.43 11.37 -3.16
N ALA A 101 7.61 12.02 -2.03
CA ALA A 101 6.51 12.71 -1.33
C ALA A 101 5.85 13.80 -2.20
N GLU A 102 6.63 14.46 -3.05
CA GLU A 102 6.17 15.50 -3.97
C GLU A 102 5.60 14.94 -5.28
N ALA A 103 6.01 13.72 -5.65
CA ALA A 103 5.70 13.09 -6.92
C ALA A 103 5.51 11.56 -6.75
N PRO A 104 4.42 11.11 -6.11
CA PRO A 104 4.14 9.68 -5.97
C PRO A 104 3.87 9.04 -7.33
N VAL A 105 4.22 7.76 -7.46
CA VAL A 105 3.80 6.93 -8.59
C VAL A 105 2.32 6.60 -8.45
N LYS A 106 1.54 6.67 -9.55
CA LYS A 106 0.10 6.46 -9.53
C LYS A 106 -0.35 5.35 -10.47
N ILE A 107 -1.21 4.47 -9.96
CA ILE A 107 -1.89 3.46 -10.75
C ILE A 107 -3.38 3.75 -10.66
N SER A 108 -4.01 4.08 -11.79
CA SER A 108 -5.42 4.49 -11.80
C SER A 108 -6.11 4.05 -13.11
N THR A 109 -7.19 4.68 -13.48
CA THR A 109 -8.03 4.26 -14.60
C THR A 109 -8.35 5.41 -15.54
N TYR A 110 -8.69 5.09 -16.79
CA TYR A 110 -9.17 6.07 -17.78
C TYR A 110 -10.34 5.51 -18.62
N GLY A 111 -10.99 6.39 -19.35
CA GLY A 111 -12.13 6.06 -20.19
C GLY A 111 -13.42 5.81 -19.40
N GLU A 112 -14.43 5.29 -20.07
CA GLU A 112 -15.75 5.01 -19.53
C GLU A 112 -16.03 3.52 -19.46
N GLY A 113 -16.87 3.08 -18.52
CA GLY A 113 -17.29 1.68 -18.35
C GLY A 113 -16.96 1.11 -16.98
N ASP A 114 -17.00 -0.20 -16.88
CA ASP A 114 -16.69 -0.95 -15.66
C ASP A 114 -15.22 -0.78 -15.25
N ARG A 115 -14.91 -1.04 -13.98
CA ARG A 115 -13.53 -1.04 -13.50
C ARG A 115 -12.67 -1.98 -14.32
N PRO A 116 -11.40 -1.64 -14.62
CA PRO A 116 -10.48 -2.61 -15.18
C PRO A 116 -10.26 -3.74 -14.18
N GLN A 117 -10.39 -4.97 -14.66
CA GLN A 117 -10.34 -6.17 -13.83
C GLN A 117 -9.02 -6.92 -14.05
N ILE A 118 -8.37 -7.29 -12.95
CA ILE A 118 -7.18 -8.15 -12.94
C ILE A 118 -7.59 -9.50 -12.35
N ASN A 119 -7.71 -10.51 -13.21
CA ASN A 119 -8.00 -11.89 -12.84
C ASN A 119 -6.71 -12.69 -12.77
N THR A 120 -6.12 -12.75 -11.59
CA THR A 120 -4.78 -13.30 -11.41
C THR A 120 -4.74 -14.82 -11.50
N ASN A 121 -5.79 -15.52 -11.04
CA ASN A 121 -5.96 -16.97 -11.18
C ASN A 121 -4.74 -17.80 -10.70
N GLY A 122 -3.99 -17.32 -9.72
CA GLY A 122 -2.79 -18.00 -9.22
C GLY A 122 -1.48 -17.62 -9.93
N HIS A 123 -1.53 -16.73 -10.91
CA HIS A 123 -0.33 -16.11 -11.48
C HIS A 123 0.22 -15.02 -10.54
N GLY A 124 1.16 -14.20 -10.96
CA GLY A 124 1.75 -13.18 -10.11
C GLY A 124 2.43 -13.76 -8.86
N GLN A 125 3.13 -14.90 -9.02
CA GLN A 125 3.74 -15.63 -7.91
C GLN A 125 5.04 -14.96 -7.43
N TRP A 126 5.21 -14.97 -6.13
CA TRP A 126 6.43 -14.52 -5.46
C TRP A 126 6.76 -15.42 -4.27
N ASP A 127 7.97 -15.29 -3.73
CA ASP A 127 8.44 -16.06 -2.60
C ASP A 127 8.34 -15.25 -1.31
N LEU A 128 7.46 -15.69 -0.41
CA LEU A 128 7.41 -15.23 0.97
C LEU A 128 8.56 -15.84 1.75
N ASN A 129 9.31 -15.06 2.50
CA ASN A 129 10.31 -15.55 3.43
C ASN A 129 10.55 -14.58 4.59
N TYR A 130 9.96 -14.86 5.75
CA TYR A 130 10.21 -14.07 6.97
C TYR A 130 11.64 -14.20 7.50
N GLY A 131 12.47 -15.06 6.93
CA GLY A 131 13.85 -15.28 7.35
C GLY A 131 14.01 -16.25 8.52
N THR A 132 13.10 -16.23 9.48
CA THR A 132 13.07 -17.11 10.65
C THR A 132 11.66 -17.65 10.89
N PRO A 133 11.52 -18.82 11.52
CA PRO A 133 10.22 -19.29 11.98
C PRO A 133 9.55 -18.25 12.88
N LEU A 134 8.25 -18.03 12.66
CA LEU A 134 7.44 -17.15 13.49
C LEU A 134 7.12 -17.76 14.85
N ASP A 135 6.18 -17.18 15.59
CA ASP A 135 5.78 -17.50 16.95
C ASP A 135 5.39 -18.96 17.19
N ASN A 136 4.93 -19.65 16.15
CA ASN A 136 4.40 -21.00 16.23
C ASN A 136 4.97 -21.86 15.11
N ARG A 137 5.48 -23.06 15.46
CA ARG A 137 6.00 -24.04 14.49
C ARG A 137 4.99 -24.43 13.39
N ASN A 138 3.70 -24.24 13.64
CA ASN A 138 2.64 -24.51 12.68
C ASN A 138 2.38 -23.33 11.74
N HIS A 139 2.94 -22.15 12.03
CA HIS A 139 2.88 -21.02 11.14
C HIS A 139 3.93 -21.17 10.06
N LYS A 140 3.54 -21.18 8.84
CA LYS A 140 4.46 -21.15 7.73
C LYS A 140 5.13 -19.79 7.67
N TRP A 141 6.42 -19.78 7.57
CA TRP A 141 7.24 -18.58 7.50
C TRP A 141 7.93 -18.40 6.15
N LYS A 142 7.71 -19.33 5.22
CA LYS A 142 8.16 -19.25 3.82
C LYS A 142 7.26 -20.08 2.92
N GLY A 143 7.12 -19.65 1.67
CA GLY A 143 6.34 -20.36 0.65
C GLY A 143 6.03 -19.50 -0.56
N LYS A 144 5.35 -20.10 -1.53
CA LYS A 144 4.83 -19.40 -2.71
C LYS A 144 3.51 -18.71 -2.37
N VAL A 145 3.37 -17.46 -2.82
CA VAL A 145 2.14 -16.67 -2.75
C VAL A 145 1.84 -16.12 -4.13
N SER A 146 0.58 -16.09 -4.49
CA SER A 146 0.08 -15.38 -5.68
C SER A 146 -0.64 -14.10 -5.24
N SER A 147 -0.34 -12.99 -5.89
CA SER A 147 -0.98 -11.70 -5.60
C SER A 147 -1.41 -10.99 -6.87
N SER A 148 -2.61 -10.39 -6.87
CA SER A 148 -3.03 -9.59 -8.01
C SER A 148 -2.20 -8.32 -8.13
N ILE A 149 -1.81 -7.77 -6.98
CA ILE A 149 -0.84 -6.68 -6.90
C ILE A 149 0.19 -7.02 -5.82
N LEU A 150 1.47 -6.97 -6.17
CA LEU A 150 2.59 -7.03 -5.25
C LEU A 150 3.27 -5.65 -5.18
N ILE A 151 3.45 -5.14 -3.97
CA ILE A 151 4.19 -3.91 -3.66
C ILE A 151 5.35 -4.32 -2.77
N LYS A 152 6.55 -4.46 -3.34
CA LYS A 152 7.72 -4.95 -2.60
C LYS A 152 8.81 -3.89 -2.49
N ASP A 153 9.01 -3.41 -1.27
CA ASP A 153 9.97 -2.33 -0.97
C ASP A 153 9.71 -1.02 -1.74
N THR A 154 8.53 -0.90 -2.36
CA THR A 154 8.09 0.27 -3.12
C THR A 154 7.44 1.26 -2.18
N GLU A 155 7.83 2.52 -2.26
CA GLU A 155 7.28 3.61 -1.47
C GLU A 155 6.74 4.75 -2.34
N TYR A 156 5.92 5.61 -1.76
CA TYR A 156 5.24 6.71 -2.47
C TYR A 156 4.49 6.20 -3.71
N ILE A 157 3.61 5.21 -3.49
CA ILE A 157 2.76 4.62 -4.52
C ILE A 157 1.28 4.71 -4.13
N GLU A 158 0.45 5.16 -5.06
CA GLU A 158 -0.99 5.31 -4.90
C GLU A 158 -1.72 4.46 -5.95
N ILE A 159 -2.61 3.55 -5.52
CA ILE A 159 -3.32 2.62 -6.40
C ILE A 159 -4.82 2.76 -6.17
N GLU A 160 -5.59 2.99 -7.24
CA GLU A 160 -7.02 3.20 -7.10
C GLU A 160 -7.86 2.68 -8.28
N GLY A 161 -9.14 2.45 -7.99
CA GLY A 161 -10.18 2.25 -9.01
C GLY A 161 -10.18 0.89 -9.70
N LEU A 162 -9.45 -0.11 -9.20
CA LEU A 162 -9.28 -1.42 -9.82
C LEU A 162 -10.21 -2.47 -9.22
N GLU A 163 -10.54 -3.49 -10.02
CA GLU A 163 -11.19 -4.72 -9.59
C GLU A 163 -10.17 -5.87 -9.63
N LEU A 164 -10.06 -6.62 -8.52
CA LEU A 164 -9.03 -7.65 -8.33
C LEU A 164 -9.66 -8.98 -7.94
N THR A 165 -9.31 -10.05 -8.65
CA THR A 165 -9.64 -11.42 -8.26
C THR A 165 -8.41 -12.32 -8.26
N ASN A 166 -8.44 -13.35 -7.43
CA ASN A 166 -7.39 -14.37 -7.42
C ASN A 166 -8.00 -15.73 -7.05
N ASP A 167 -8.85 -16.22 -7.97
CA ASP A 167 -9.69 -17.38 -7.72
C ASP A 167 -8.95 -18.69 -8.00
N ARG A 168 -9.21 -19.69 -7.18
CA ARG A 168 -8.72 -21.06 -7.33
C ARG A 168 -9.46 -21.84 -8.42
N LYS A 169 -10.61 -21.38 -8.91
CA LYS A 169 -11.38 -22.08 -9.94
C LYS A 169 -10.58 -22.36 -11.21
N SER A 170 -9.61 -21.49 -11.51
CA SER A 170 -8.69 -21.65 -12.66
C SER A 170 -7.40 -22.40 -12.32
N ALA A 171 -7.26 -22.89 -11.07
CA ALA A 171 -6.06 -23.58 -10.63
C ALA A 171 -5.75 -24.79 -11.50
N THR A 172 -4.47 -25.12 -11.62
CA THR A 172 -4.01 -26.35 -12.28
C THR A 172 -4.67 -27.58 -11.66
N ASP A 173 -4.78 -28.68 -12.39
CA ASP A 173 -5.38 -29.91 -11.88
C ASP A 173 -4.71 -30.41 -10.60
N THR A 174 -3.42 -30.16 -10.45
CA THR A 174 -2.65 -30.47 -9.23
C THR A 174 -3.15 -29.71 -8.02
N GLU A 175 -3.62 -28.48 -8.20
CA GLU A 175 -4.12 -27.62 -7.10
C GLU A 175 -5.62 -27.78 -6.87
N LYS A 176 -6.44 -28.01 -7.93
CA LYS A 176 -7.90 -28.18 -7.83
C LYS A 176 -8.33 -29.29 -6.89
N ASN A 177 -7.56 -30.39 -6.83
CA ASN A 177 -7.86 -31.56 -6.01
C ASN A 177 -7.37 -31.45 -4.58
N LYS A 178 -6.73 -30.34 -4.18
CA LYS A 178 -6.25 -30.13 -2.82
C LYS A 178 -7.30 -29.47 -1.96
N ALA A 179 -7.44 -29.94 -0.73
CA ALA A 179 -8.27 -29.26 0.25
C ALA A 179 -7.68 -27.87 0.57
N TYR A 180 -8.51 -26.92 1.00
CA TYR A 180 -8.05 -25.59 1.41
C TYR A 180 -7.02 -25.62 2.54
N ASN A 181 -6.97 -26.67 3.33
CA ASN A 181 -5.99 -26.87 4.41
C ASN A 181 -4.78 -27.71 3.97
N ASP A 182 -4.66 -28.04 2.70
CA ASP A 182 -3.50 -28.78 2.18
C ASP A 182 -2.25 -27.88 2.30
N ALA A 183 -1.18 -28.44 2.85
CA ALA A 183 0.09 -27.74 3.01
C ALA A 183 0.71 -27.25 1.69
N TYR A 184 0.30 -27.84 0.57
CA TYR A 184 0.76 -27.49 -0.76
C TYR A 184 -0.22 -26.59 -1.52
N ALA A 185 -1.39 -26.27 -0.96
CA ALA A 185 -2.25 -25.26 -1.54
C ALA A 185 -1.57 -23.89 -1.45
N MET A 186 -1.58 -23.16 -2.55
CA MET A 186 -0.95 -21.86 -2.65
C MET A 186 -1.76 -20.80 -1.90
N ASP A 187 -1.06 -19.91 -1.20
CA ASP A 187 -1.66 -18.71 -0.64
C ASP A 187 -1.96 -17.71 -1.75
N ARG A 188 -3.04 -16.95 -1.56
CA ARG A 188 -3.50 -15.95 -2.52
C ARG A 188 -3.90 -14.68 -1.82
N THR A 189 -3.54 -13.55 -2.42
CA THR A 189 -3.98 -12.23 -1.97
C THR A 189 -4.53 -11.42 -3.14
N GLY A 190 -5.38 -10.45 -2.85
CA GLY A 190 -5.67 -9.37 -3.78
C GLY A 190 -4.48 -8.43 -3.87
N VAL A 191 -4.08 -7.84 -2.75
CA VAL A 191 -2.88 -7.00 -2.64
C VAL A 191 -1.94 -7.54 -1.58
N ALA A 192 -0.66 -7.65 -1.89
CA ALA A 192 0.41 -7.92 -0.92
C ALA A 192 1.40 -6.75 -0.87
N GLY A 193 1.64 -6.23 0.34
CA GLY A 193 2.75 -5.34 0.65
C GLY A 193 3.86 -6.12 1.34
N VAL A 194 5.11 -5.96 0.92
CA VAL A 194 6.29 -6.62 1.49
C VAL A 194 7.38 -5.58 1.74
N ALA A 195 7.63 -5.24 2.99
CA ALA A 195 8.79 -4.44 3.36
C ALA A 195 9.95 -5.38 3.74
N LYS A 196 11.13 -5.18 3.16
CA LYS A 196 12.30 -6.02 3.38
C LYS A 196 13.61 -5.25 3.35
N ASP A 197 14.00 -4.76 2.19
CA ASP A 197 15.34 -4.24 1.92
C ASP A 197 15.38 -2.73 1.65
N ASN A 198 14.34 -2.00 2.08
CA ASN A 198 14.22 -0.54 1.95
C ASN A 198 14.00 0.18 3.30
N GLY A 199 14.34 -0.45 4.42
CA GLY A 199 14.16 0.14 5.75
C GLY A 199 12.70 0.47 6.06
N THR A 200 12.39 1.73 6.35
CA THR A 200 11.00 2.17 6.47
C THR A 200 10.44 2.47 5.09
N VAL A 201 9.41 1.72 4.72
CA VAL A 201 8.67 1.94 3.46
C VAL A 201 7.55 2.94 3.74
N ASP A 202 7.62 4.08 3.08
CA ASP A 202 6.72 5.21 3.30
C ASP A 202 5.64 5.31 2.23
N HIS A 203 4.47 5.79 2.65
CA HIS A 203 3.37 6.26 1.81
C HIS A 203 2.89 5.25 0.76
N ILE A 204 2.06 4.31 1.20
CA ILE A 204 1.32 3.41 0.31
C ILE A 204 -0.17 3.71 0.46
N VAL A 205 -0.83 4.08 -0.63
CA VAL A 205 -2.27 4.36 -0.64
C VAL A 205 -2.98 3.35 -1.52
N LEU A 206 -3.95 2.64 -0.93
CA LEU A 206 -4.90 1.80 -1.63
C LEU A 206 -6.28 2.44 -1.47
N ASN A 207 -6.87 2.89 -2.57
CA ASN A 207 -8.14 3.60 -2.56
C ASN A 207 -9.13 3.02 -3.57
N ASP A 208 -10.40 2.89 -3.18
CA ASP A 208 -11.47 2.51 -4.09
C ASP A 208 -11.20 1.20 -4.88
N LEU A 209 -10.63 0.17 -4.23
CA LEU A 209 -10.43 -1.15 -4.81
C LEU A 209 -11.65 -2.03 -4.56
N TYR A 210 -12.05 -2.82 -5.57
CA TYR A 210 -12.99 -3.91 -5.41
C TYR A 210 -12.23 -5.25 -5.49
N ILE A 211 -12.11 -5.95 -4.35
CA ILE A 211 -11.33 -7.17 -4.22
C ILE A 211 -12.29 -8.31 -3.87
N HIS A 212 -12.36 -9.31 -4.73
CA HIS A 212 -13.30 -10.40 -4.50
C HIS A 212 -12.82 -11.74 -5.06
N ASP A 213 -13.47 -12.82 -4.61
CA ASP A 213 -13.12 -14.18 -5.02
C ASP A 213 -11.60 -14.47 -4.91
N VAL A 214 -11.03 -14.12 -3.74
CA VAL A 214 -9.64 -14.45 -3.39
C VAL A 214 -9.64 -15.75 -2.61
N THR A 215 -9.39 -16.86 -3.28
CA THR A 215 -9.63 -18.20 -2.75
C THR A 215 -8.35 -18.99 -2.47
N GLY A 216 -7.50 -18.45 -1.62
CA GLY A 216 -6.28 -19.09 -1.14
C GLY A 216 -6.52 -20.11 -0.02
N ASN A 217 -5.44 -20.50 0.64
CA ASN A 217 -5.47 -21.48 1.72
C ASN A 217 -6.04 -20.90 3.02
N VAL A 218 -7.17 -21.43 3.49
CA VAL A 218 -7.87 -20.93 4.69
C VAL A 218 -7.21 -21.40 6.00
N TYR A 219 -6.74 -22.64 6.04
CA TYR A 219 -6.36 -23.31 7.30
C TYR A 219 -4.87 -23.46 7.50
N ASN A 220 -4.12 -23.34 6.43
CA ASN A 220 -2.70 -23.31 6.57
C ASN A 220 -2.34 -21.99 7.23
N LYS A 221 -1.89 -22.00 8.46
CA LYS A 221 -1.50 -20.80 9.20
C LYS A 221 -0.34 -20.06 8.51
N HIS A 222 -0.56 -19.79 7.28
CA HIS A 222 0.30 -19.04 6.39
C HIS A 222 -0.06 -17.56 6.55
N MET A 223 0.95 -16.74 6.62
CA MET A 223 0.75 -15.36 7.03
C MET A 223 0.46 -14.41 5.87
N THR A 224 0.11 -14.92 4.69
CA THR A 224 -0.13 -14.11 3.48
C THR A 224 -1.28 -14.62 2.66
N ASN A 225 -2.45 -14.66 3.27
CA ASN A 225 -3.65 -15.15 2.60
C ASN A 225 -4.85 -14.28 2.94
N GLY A 226 -5.43 -13.63 1.96
CA GLY A 226 -6.57 -12.73 2.20
C GLY A 226 -6.73 -11.63 1.14
N GLY A 227 -7.52 -10.63 1.44
CA GLY A 227 -7.80 -9.52 0.53
C GLY A 227 -6.60 -8.58 0.36
N ILE A 228 -6.24 -7.87 1.42
CA ILE A 228 -5.09 -6.96 1.47
C ILE A 228 -4.19 -7.38 2.62
N TYR A 229 -2.90 -7.57 2.34
CA TYR A 229 -1.99 -8.14 3.31
C TYR A 229 -0.60 -7.50 3.28
N PHE A 230 -0.23 -6.79 4.35
CA PHE A 230 1.08 -6.15 4.51
C PHE A 230 1.92 -6.91 5.53
N ILE A 231 3.10 -7.35 5.11
CA ILE A 231 4.09 -8.08 5.93
C ILE A 231 5.45 -7.41 5.92
N VAL A 232 6.28 -7.81 6.88
CA VAL A 232 7.67 -7.36 6.97
C VAL A 232 8.59 -8.58 7.05
N GLU A 233 9.43 -8.76 6.06
CA GLU A 233 10.44 -9.83 6.00
C GLU A 233 11.76 -9.40 6.64
N THR A 234 12.59 -10.38 7.00
CA THR A 234 13.96 -10.11 7.47
C THR A 234 14.75 -9.43 6.36
N PRO A 235 15.32 -8.25 6.60
CA PRO A 235 16.23 -7.61 5.65
C PRO A 235 17.42 -8.49 5.28
N THR A 236 17.86 -8.40 4.05
CA THR A 236 19.08 -9.10 3.60
C THR A 236 20.30 -8.61 4.39
N ASN A 237 20.35 -7.32 4.70
CA ASN A 237 21.37 -6.71 5.55
C ASN A 237 20.80 -5.51 6.33
N GLU A 238 20.25 -5.76 7.52
CA GLU A 238 19.64 -4.73 8.37
C GLU A 238 20.63 -3.60 8.73
N ALA A 239 21.94 -3.87 8.78
CA ALA A 239 22.94 -2.85 9.09
C ALA A 239 23.05 -1.78 7.98
N THR A 240 22.71 -2.11 6.75
CA THR A 240 22.75 -1.18 5.60
C THR A 240 21.38 -0.61 5.23
N THR A 241 20.32 -1.40 5.34
CA THR A 241 18.97 -0.99 4.96
C THR A 241 18.17 -0.41 6.14
N GLY A 242 18.58 -0.69 7.37
CA GLY A 242 17.79 -0.40 8.57
C GLY A 242 16.74 -1.47 8.86
N ILE A 243 15.94 -1.22 9.87
CA ILE A 243 14.84 -2.10 10.28
C ILE A 243 13.70 -1.94 9.29
N ALA A 244 13.30 -3.04 8.67
CA ALA A 244 12.16 -3.03 7.77
C ALA A 244 10.85 -2.81 8.55
N ARG A 245 10.03 -1.88 8.09
CA ARG A 245 8.70 -1.53 8.62
C ARG A 245 7.95 -0.64 7.66
N TYR A 246 6.70 -0.34 7.97
CA TYR A 246 5.91 0.63 7.21
C TYR A 246 5.68 1.92 7.99
N ASN A 247 5.51 3.00 7.25
CA ASN A 247 4.98 4.24 7.72
C ASN A 247 4.01 4.80 6.68
N ASP A 248 2.87 5.37 7.11
CA ASP A 248 1.83 5.94 6.24
C ASP A 248 1.25 4.93 5.22
N VAL A 249 0.63 3.86 5.73
CA VAL A 249 -0.17 2.94 4.92
C VAL A 249 -1.64 3.33 5.04
N GLN A 250 -2.28 3.67 3.92
CA GLN A 250 -3.66 4.12 3.87
C GLN A 250 -4.50 3.15 3.01
N ILE A 251 -5.53 2.55 3.59
CA ILE A 251 -6.45 1.63 2.91
C ILE A 251 -7.86 2.19 3.07
N LYS A 252 -8.40 2.75 2.00
CA LYS A 252 -9.62 3.56 2.06
C LYS A 252 -10.62 3.17 0.98
N ASN A 253 -11.91 3.27 1.31
CA ASN A 253 -13.01 3.13 0.35
C ASN A 253 -13.01 1.82 -0.43
N CYS A 254 -12.32 0.78 0.06
CA CYS A 254 -12.23 -0.50 -0.61
C CYS A 254 -13.43 -1.38 -0.26
N SER A 255 -13.84 -2.22 -1.21
CA SER A 255 -14.87 -3.24 -1.02
C SER A 255 -14.24 -4.62 -1.17
N LEU A 256 -14.41 -5.49 -0.16
CA LEU A 256 -13.90 -6.85 -0.17
C LEU A 256 -15.06 -7.83 -0.02
N ASP A 257 -15.16 -8.83 -0.92
CA ASP A 257 -16.19 -9.88 -0.85
C ASP A 257 -15.60 -11.26 -1.18
N LYS A 258 -15.99 -12.29 -0.45
CA LYS A 258 -15.54 -13.67 -0.64
C LYS A 258 -14.00 -13.79 -0.68
N VAL A 259 -13.36 -13.28 0.34
CA VAL A 259 -11.92 -13.45 0.52
C VAL A 259 -11.66 -14.50 1.59
N ASN A 260 -10.85 -15.47 1.27
CA ASN A 260 -10.46 -16.49 2.24
C ASN A 260 -9.50 -15.91 3.25
N ARG A 261 -9.68 -16.29 4.52
CA ARG A 261 -8.92 -15.95 5.70
C ARG A 261 -9.08 -14.48 6.10
N TRP A 262 -8.17 -13.57 5.83
CA TRP A 262 -8.23 -12.21 6.35
C TRP A 262 -8.70 -11.20 5.30
N GLY A 263 -9.52 -10.24 5.72
CA GLY A 263 -9.94 -9.16 4.86
C GLY A 263 -8.79 -8.19 4.62
N ILE A 264 -8.41 -7.45 5.65
CA ILE A 264 -7.28 -6.51 5.64
C ILE A 264 -6.36 -6.84 6.80
N ALA A 265 -5.08 -7.06 6.55
CA ALA A 265 -4.09 -7.32 7.58
C ALA A 265 -2.83 -6.46 7.36
N VAL A 266 -2.40 -5.76 8.40
CA VAL A 266 -1.18 -4.97 8.40
C VAL A 266 -0.35 -5.31 9.63
N GLY A 267 0.93 -5.61 9.45
CA GLY A 267 1.88 -5.62 10.53
C GLY A 267 2.60 -6.91 10.88
N TYR A 268 2.34 -8.04 10.23
CA TYR A 268 3.16 -9.21 10.50
C TYR A 268 4.63 -8.95 10.19
N THR A 269 5.53 -9.34 11.10
CA THR A 269 6.94 -8.99 11.03
C THR A 269 7.87 -10.12 11.49
N TYR A 270 9.05 -10.21 10.91
CA TYR A 270 10.17 -11.03 11.39
C TYR A 270 10.61 -10.66 12.82
N GLN A 271 10.30 -9.45 13.27
CA GLN A 271 10.61 -8.94 14.62
C GLN A 271 9.58 -9.38 15.68
N TRP A 272 8.75 -10.37 15.41
CA TRP A 272 7.69 -10.80 16.31
C TRP A 272 8.17 -11.05 17.76
N SER A 273 9.40 -11.55 17.94
CA SER A 273 9.97 -11.80 19.26
C SER A 273 10.14 -10.53 20.09
N GLN A 274 10.37 -9.37 19.46
CA GLN A 274 10.48 -8.08 20.15
C GLN A 274 9.15 -7.66 20.79
N PHE A 275 8.04 -8.17 20.25
CA PHE A 275 6.69 -7.84 20.71
C PHE A 275 6.09 -8.90 21.63
N THR A 276 6.56 -10.15 21.58
CA THR A 276 5.93 -11.28 22.28
C THR A 276 6.72 -11.79 23.49
N THR A 277 8.02 -11.53 23.58
CA THR A 277 8.89 -12.06 24.66
C THR A 277 9.12 -11.09 25.81
N GLY A 278 8.64 -9.89 25.73
CA GLY A 278 8.74 -8.87 26.76
C GLY A 278 7.47 -8.03 26.89
N ALA A 279 7.45 -7.11 27.85
CA ALA A 279 6.39 -6.11 27.91
C ALA A 279 6.48 -5.20 26.68
N LEU A 280 5.38 -5.00 25.98
CA LEU A 280 5.28 -3.97 24.95
C LEU A 280 5.58 -2.61 25.58
N SER A 281 6.57 -1.91 25.04
CA SER A 281 6.93 -0.57 25.44
C SER A 281 6.83 0.40 24.26
N ASP A 282 6.60 1.67 24.54
CA ASP A 282 6.60 2.72 23.51
C ASP A 282 7.90 2.71 22.71
N ALA A 283 9.05 2.45 23.36
CA ALA A 283 10.33 2.37 22.68
C ALA A 283 10.42 1.18 21.71
N THR A 284 9.88 0.00 22.08
CA THR A 284 9.82 -1.18 21.20
C THR A 284 8.91 -0.90 20.01
N MET A 285 7.73 -0.33 20.27
CA MET A 285 6.77 0.01 19.22
C MET A 285 7.34 1.06 18.27
N ALA A 286 7.93 2.13 18.77
CA ALA A 286 8.54 3.17 17.94
C ALA A 286 9.71 2.66 17.09
N LYS A 287 10.43 1.65 17.58
CA LYS A 287 11.59 1.09 16.88
C LYS A 287 11.22 0.09 15.80
N TYR A 288 10.28 -0.81 16.09
CA TYR A 288 10.00 -1.98 15.27
C TYR A 288 8.59 -2.00 14.68
N GLY A 289 7.67 -1.25 15.22
CA GLY A 289 6.28 -1.21 14.78
C GLY A 289 6.12 -0.38 13.50
N SER A 290 5.09 -0.71 12.74
CA SER A 290 4.60 0.15 11.66
C SER A 290 3.84 1.35 12.25
N SER A 291 3.89 2.51 11.60
CA SER A 291 3.28 3.75 12.07
C SER A 291 2.34 4.35 11.03
N ASN A 292 1.44 5.25 11.48
CA ASN A 292 0.52 5.99 10.62
C ASN A 292 -0.32 5.09 9.69
N VAL A 293 -0.81 3.96 10.20
CA VAL A 293 -1.69 3.06 9.45
C VAL A 293 -3.14 3.54 9.56
N VAL A 294 -3.77 3.81 8.41
CA VAL A 294 -5.17 4.27 8.31
C VAL A 294 -5.98 3.26 7.51
N ILE A 295 -7.02 2.71 8.11
CA ILE A 295 -7.97 1.80 7.47
C ILE A 295 -9.37 2.37 7.68
N GLU A 296 -9.96 2.98 6.65
CA GLU A 296 -11.22 3.71 6.80
C GLU A 296 -12.18 3.54 5.63
N ASN A 297 -13.48 3.65 5.90
CA ASN A 297 -14.55 3.57 4.92
C ASN A 297 -14.55 2.29 4.05
N ASN A 298 -14.02 1.19 4.55
CA ASN A 298 -13.98 -0.07 3.82
C ASN A 298 -15.25 -0.89 4.10
N TYR A 299 -15.71 -1.62 3.08
CA TYR A 299 -16.80 -2.57 3.18
C TYR A 299 -16.25 -4.00 3.03
N LEU A 300 -16.49 -4.86 4.05
CA LEU A 300 -16.04 -6.24 4.06
C LEU A 300 -17.24 -7.19 4.20
N ASN A 301 -17.33 -8.15 3.30
CA ASN A 301 -18.38 -9.15 3.27
C ASN A 301 -17.78 -10.53 2.97
N HIS A 302 -18.32 -11.60 3.55
CA HIS A 302 -17.85 -12.97 3.36
C HIS A 302 -16.32 -13.13 3.52
N VAL A 303 -15.79 -12.69 4.65
CA VAL A 303 -14.38 -12.86 5.01
C VAL A 303 -14.24 -14.15 5.82
N GLY A 304 -13.31 -15.01 5.41
CA GLY A 304 -13.14 -16.35 5.97
C GLY A 304 -12.40 -16.42 7.32
N GLY A 305 -11.95 -15.29 7.85
CA GLY A 305 -11.25 -15.15 9.13
C GLY A 305 -11.47 -13.76 9.71
N ASP A 306 -10.42 -13.15 10.27
CA ASP A 306 -10.51 -11.80 10.81
C ASP A 306 -10.75 -10.79 9.69
N ALA A 307 -11.71 -9.91 9.89
CA ALA A 307 -12.04 -8.91 8.89
C ALA A 307 -10.93 -7.86 8.75
N ILE A 308 -10.44 -7.35 9.88
CA ILE A 308 -9.33 -6.40 9.93
C ILE A 308 -8.41 -6.78 11.07
N THR A 309 -7.11 -6.83 10.77
CA THR A 309 -6.06 -7.13 11.74
C THR A 309 -4.93 -6.12 11.59
N CYS A 310 -4.71 -5.33 12.64
CA CYS A 310 -3.53 -4.46 12.76
C CYS A 310 -2.67 -5.00 13.89
N ILE A 311 -1.47 -5.48 13.55
CA ILE A 311 -0.57 -6.13 14.50
C ILE A 311 0.73 -5.32 14.55
N TRP A 312 1.18 -4.96 15.78
CA TRP A 312 2.42 -4.22 15.99
C TRP A 312 2.51 -2.92 15.18
N THR A 313 1.45 -2.13 15.26
CA THR A 313 1.42 -0.77 14.76
C THR A 313 1.61 0.21 15.92
N ASP A 314 2.45 1.23 15.73
CA ASP A 314 2.69 2.26 16.74
C ASP A 314 1.45 3.14 16.88
N ARG A 315 0.99 3.29 18.14
CA ARG A 315 -0.13 4.13 18.58
C ARG A 315 -1.49 3.82 17.94
N TRP A 316 -2.38 3.28 18.72
CA TRP A 316 -3.80 3.10 18.45
C TRP A 316 -4.52 4.37 17.96
N PHE A 317 -3.99 5.55 18.24
CA PHE A 317 -4.60 6.82 17.85
C PHE A 317 -4.35 7.21 16.40
N ASN A 318 -3.36 6.61 15.73
CA ASN A 318 -3.09 6.81 14.31
C ASN A 318 -3.55 5.65 13.44
N THR A 319 -4.06 4.56 14.02
CA THR A 319 -4.73 3.49 13.29
C THR A 319 -6.22 3.70 13.44
N MET A 320 -6.79 4.53 12.59
CA MET A 320 -8.23 4.81 12.62
C MET A 320 -8.98 3.79 11.79
N CYS A 321 -9.47 2.74 12.44
CA CYS A 321 -10.51 1.89 11.86
C CYS A 321 -11.85 2.62 11.96
N GLN A 322 -12.06 3.66 11.15
CA GLN A 322 -13.29 4.43 11.14
C GLN A 322 -14.28 3.87 10.12
N ARG A 323 -15.49 3.51 10.60
CA ARG A 323 -16.65 3.14 9.79
C ARG A 323 -16.44 2.03 8.77
N THR A 324 -15.79 0.94 9.15
CA THR A 324 -15.84 -0.29 8.35
C THR A 324 -17.16 -1.02 8.62
N GLN A 325 -17.94 -1.28 7.58
CA GLN A 325 -19.15 -2.09 7.71
C GLN A 325 -18.80 -3.57 7.57
N LEU A 326 -19.04 -4.34 8.61
CA LEU A 326 -18.88 -5.78 8.65
C LEU A 326 -20.22 -6.44 8.39
N ASN A 327 -20.45 -6.99 7.20
CA ASN A 327 -21.61 -7.81 6.93
C ASN A 327 -21.21 -9.29 6.90
N ARG A 328 -21.57 -10.00 7.96
CA ARG A 328 -21.37 -11.44 8.17
C ARG A 328 -19.93 -11.96 8.14
N LEU A 329 -19.46 -12.32 9.31
CA LEU A 329 -18.45 -13.36 9.48
C LEU A 329 -19.10 -14.69 9.12
N ILE A 330 -18.49 -15.47 8.26
CA ILE A 330 -18.83 -16.89 8.08
C ILE A 330 -18.17 -17.61 9.25
N GLN A 331 -18.99 -18.12 10.14
CA GLN A 331 -18.55 -19.03 11.22
C GLN A 331 -18.22 -20.41 10.65
#